data_85adc77c363ecc5243d06ed2e1abc0ed
#
_entry.id   85adc77c363ecc5243d06ed2e1abc0ed
#
_cell.length_a   1.000
_cell.length_b   1.000
_cell.length_c   1.000
_cell.angle_alpha   90.00
_cell.angle_beta   90.00
_cell.angle_gamma   90.00
#
_symmetry.space_group_name_H-M   'P 1'
#
loop_
_entity.id
_entity.type
_entity.pdbx_description
1 polymer ?
#
loop_
_entity_poly.entity_id
_entity_poly.type
_entity_poly.pdbx_seq_one_letter_code
_entity_poly.pdbx_strand_id
1 'polypeptide(L)'
;MRAKPHKKESLNVGKMKYYELYEKYKRSAYFFYSEENKIDRFDFFKGKQVASDDPIIYEVDKIDTYLEKYDYLPVADGPPLVSKRFREVLEHLEKEGQIAYLRAKIIAENGEINDNYFVMVLLKTFKGIDFEKSVVKKDSSGTIQIQKLFLTENFMLNSSICRLEEKESVIIVNEEFKKLSLKHKLKGMDFIEEGYSIYTNL
;
A
#
# COMPACT_ATOMS: atom_id res chain seq x y z
N MET A 1 -51.40 28.79 -8.91
CA MET A 1 -50.01 28.84 -8.42
C MET A 1 -49.26 27.56 -8.84
N ARG A 2 -48.31 27.68 -9.76
CA ARG A 2 -47.52 26.54 -10.20
C ARG A 2 -46.20 26.53 -9.42
N ALA A 3 -45.93 25.45 -8.69
CA ALA A 3 -44.68 25.27 -7.96
C ALA A 3 -43.51 25.15 -8.96
N LYS A 4 -42.43 25.91 -8.75
CA LYS A 4 -41.21 25.83 -9.51
C LYS A 4 -40.45 24.53 -9.10
N PRO A 5 -39.85 23.78 -10.04
CA PRO A 5 -39.03 22.62 -9.71
C PRO A 5 -37.73 23.10 -9.03
N HIS A 6 -37.43 22.54 -7.88
CA HIS A 6 -36.13 22.70 -7.24
C HIS A 6 -35.02 22.12 -8.16
N LYS A 7 -34.13 22.99 -8.64
CA LYS A 7 -32.87 22.58 -9.21
C LYS A 7 -32.07 21.82 -8.14
N LYS A 8 -31.82 20.53 -8.34
CA LYS A 8 -30.79 19.80 -7.65
C LYS A 8 -29.45 20.41 -8.08
N GLU A 9 -28.80 21.12 -7.18
CA GLU A 9 -27.41 21.48 -7.34
C GLU A 9 -26.58 20.16 -7.40
N SER A 10 -26.07 19.85 -8.56
CA SER A 10 -25.05 18.81 -8.70
C SER A 10 -23.82 19.33 -7.96
N LEU A 11 -23.52 18.78 -6.79
CA LEU A 11 -22.24 18.92 -6.13
C LEU A 11 -21.17 18.50 -7.15
N ASN A 12 -20.39 19.47 -7.59
CA ASN A 12 -19.24 19.26 -8.44
C ASN A 12 -18.16 18.57 -7.57
N VAL A 13 -18.28 17.26 -7.37
CA VAL A 13 -17.27 16.45 -6.70
C VAL A 13 -16.07 16.45 -7.64
N GLY A 14 -15.08 17.28 -7.34
CA GLY A 14 -13.84 17.34 -8.09
C GLY A 14 -13.31 15.92 -8.28
N LYS A 15 -12.75 15.62 -9.46
CA LYS A 15 -12.18 14.30 -9.78
C LYS A 15 -11.21 13.89 -8.68
N MET A 16 -11.49 12.77 -8.03
CA MET A 16 -10.65 12.23 -6.97
C MET A 16 -9.30 11.80 -7.57
N LYS A 17 -8.20 12.22 -6.97
CA LYS A 17 -6.86 11.84 -7.41
C LYS A 17 -6.40 10.60 -6.66
N TYR A 18 -5.76 9.70 -7.41
CA TYR A 18 -5.19 8.47 -6.91
C TYR A 18 -3.70 8.40 -7.21
N TYR A 19 -2.99 7.62 -6.42
CA TYR A 19 -1.54 7.45 -6.53
C TYR A 19 -1.20 5.99 -6.26
N GLU A 20 -0.26 5.46 -7.02
CA GLU A 20 0.40 4.23 -6.63
C GLU A 20 1.34 4.53 -5.45
N LEU A 21 1.17 3.79 -4.37
CA LEU A 21 2.06 3.84 -3.22
C LEU A 21 3.28 2.98 -3.50
N TYR A 22 4.43 3.63 -3.62
CA TYR A 22 5.69 2.98 -3.91
C TYR A 22 6.66 3.10 -2.76
N GLU A 23 7.49 2.08 -2.56
CA GLU A 23 8.54 2.12 -1.56
C GLU A 23 9.69 3.03 -2.00
N LYS A 24 10.19 3.85 -1.06
CA LYS A 24 11.33 4.74 -1.29
C LYS A 24 12.35 4.62 -0.16
N TYR A 25 13.17 3.64 -0.28
CA TYR A 25 14.24 3.37 0.67
C TYR A 25 15.61 3.64 0.03
N LYS A 26 16.44 4.42 0.72
CA LYS A 26 17.75 4.85 0.18
C LYS A 26 18.89 3.82 0.37
N ARG A 27 18.56 2.64 0.85
CA ARG A 27 19.51 1.55 1.10
C ARG A 27 19.19 0.38 0.20
N SER A 28 20.19 -0.42 -0.10
CA SER A 28 20.05 -1.66 -0.87
C SER A 28 19.65 -2.87 0.01
N ALA A 29 18.99 -2.61 1.14
CA ALA A 29 18.49 -3.67 2.01
C ALA A 29 17.02 -3.94 1.70
N TYR A 30 16.65 -5.21 1.58
CA TYR A 30 15.28 -5.68 1.46
C TYR A 30 14.95 -6.61 2.61
N PHE A 31 13.71 -6.57 3.05
CA PHE A 31 13.18 -7.43 4.09
C PHE A 31 12.45 -8.58 3.43
N PHE A 32 12.87 -9.79 3.73
CA PHE A 32 12.31 -11.02 3.17
C PHE A 32 11.34 -11.65 4.16
N TYR A 33 10.19 -12.08 3.67
CA TYR A 33 9.24 -12.84 4.45
C TYR A 33 9.83 -14.19 4.80
N SER A 34 10.00 -14.50 6.11
CA SER A 34 10.66 -15.74 6.53
C SER A 34 9.82 -16.97 6.22
N GLU A 35 10.48 -18.05 5.81
CA GLU A 35 9.85 -19.36 5.61
C GLU A 35 9.38 -20.01 6.94
N GLU A 36 9.85 -19.51 8.09
CA GLU A 36 9.41 -19.97 9.42
C GLU A 36 7.99 -19.50 9.77
N ASN A 37 7.45 -18.54 9.04
CA ASN A 37 6.09 -18.07 9.26
C ASN A 37 5.06 -19.17 8.98
N LYS A 38 4.10 -19.34 9.92
CA LYS A 38 3.01 -20.31 9.77
C LYS A 38 1.93 -19.89 8.76
N ILE A 39 1.88 -18.58 8.43
CA ILE A 39 0.90 -18.00 7.53
C ILE A 39 1.54 -17.89 6.15
N ASP A 40 0.84 -18.31 5.13
CA ASP A 40 1.27 -18.09 3.75
C ASP A 40 1.22 -16.59 3.42
N ARG A 41 2.33 -16.03 2.90
CA ARG A 41 2.39 -14.61 2.51
C ARG A 41 1.29 -14.18 1.53
N PHE A 42 0.81 -15.08 0.68
CA PHE A 42 -0.28 -14.81 -0.26
C PHE A 42 -1.64 -14.63 0.42
N ASP A 43 -1.82 -15.09 1.67
CA ASP A 43 -3.05 -14.84 2.42
C ASP A 43 -3.24 -13.35 2.73
N PHE A 44 -2.16 -12.59 2.86
CA PHE A 44 -2.21 -11.14 3.08
C PHE A 44 -2.67 -10.33 1.87
N PHE A 45 -2.72 -10.95 0.69
CA PHE A 45 -3.12 -10.25 -0.54
C PHE A 45 -4.61 -10.41 -0.87
N LYS A 46 -5.31 -11.28 -0.14
CA LYS A 46 -6.71 -11.63 -0.40
C LYS A 46 -7.74 -10.60 0.08
N GLY A 47 -7.30 -9.44 0.59
CA GLY A 47 -8.22 -8.41 1.12
C GLY A 47 -9.02 -8.87 2.34
N LYS A 48 -8.50 -9.83 3.11
CA LYS A 48 -9.14 -10.41 4.29
C LYS A 48 -8.30 -10.18 5.52
N GLN A 49 -8.95 -10.14 6.66
CA GLN A 49 -8.25 -10.11 7.94
C GLN A 49 -7.49 -11.42 8.14
N VAL A 50 -6.22 -11.27 8.46
CA VAL A 50 -5.34 -12.36 8.87
C VAL A 50 -5.10 -12.21 10.36
N ALA A 51 -5.21 -13.29 11.13
CA ALA A 51 -4.95 -13.31 12.57
C ALA A 51 -3.69 -14.13 12.84
N SER A 52 -2.85 -13.64 13.75
CA SER A 52 -1.70 -14.37 14.28
C SER A 52 -1.45 -13.98 15.73
N ASP A 53 -1.25 -14.96 16.57
CA ASP A 53 -0.81 -14.75 17.95
C ASP A 53 0.70 -14.51 18.02
N ASP A 54 1.43 -15.12 17.09
CA ASP A 54 2.88 -14.95 16.92
C ASP A 54 3.18 -13.73 16.05
N PRO A 55 4.30 -13.01 16.26
CA PRO A 55 4.76 -11.98 15.34
C PRO A 55 5.15 -12.59 14.00
N ILE A 56 4.91 -11.86 12.92
CA ILE A 56 5.36 -12.24 11.57
C ILE A 56 6.85 -11.92 11.43
N ILE A 57 7.63 -12.91 11.02
CA ILE A 57 9.09 -12.85 10.94
C ILE A 57 9.51 -12.35 9.56
N TYR A 58 10.42 -11.38 9.57
CA TYR A 58 11.14 -10.91 8.39
C TYR A 58 12.64 -11.03 8.59
N GLU A 59 13.34 -11.39 7.56
CA GLU A 59 14.79 -11.54 7.55
C GLU A 59 15.44 -10.41 6.77
N VAL A 60 16.63 -9.99 7.18
CA VAL A 60 17.44 -8.96 6.52
C VAL A 60 18.93 -9.25 6.76
N ASP A 61 19.78 -8.86 5.83
CA ASP A 61 21.23 -9.04 5.99
C ASP A 61 21.74 -8.31 7.24
N LYS A 62 21.28 -7.08 7.44
CA LYS A 62 21.74 -6.21 8.53
C LYS A 62 20.69 -5.21 8.96
N ILE A 63 20.51 -5.06 10.28
CA ILE A 63 19.81 -3.94 10.88
C ILE A 63 20.79 -2.78 10.99
N ASP A 64 20.52 -1.66 10.34
CA ASP A 64 21.34 -0.47 10.41
C ASP A 64 20.64 0.66 11.22
N THR A 65 21.42 1.64 11.66
CA THR A 65 20.92 2.79 12.44
C THR A 65 19.93 3.69 11.68
N TYR A 66 19.73 3.44 10.38
CA TYR A 66 18.78 4.18 9.56
C TYR A 66 17.40 3.55 9.55
N LEU A 67 17.27 2.27 9.96
CA LEU A 67 16.01 1.55 9.97
C LEU A 67 14.91 2.39 10.67
N GLU A 68 15.17 2.84 11.88
CA GLU A 68 14.21 3.60 12.69
C GLU A 68 13.83 4.99 12.12
N LYS A 69 14.52 5.44 11.07
CA LYS A 69 14.20 6.71 10.39
C LYS A 69 13.12 6.55 9.33
N TYR A 70 12.69 5.33 9.04
CA TYR A 70 11.71 5.03 8.02
C TYR A 70 10.41 4.51 8.63
N ASP A 71 9.31 4.96 8.07
CA ASP A 71 7.95 4.59 8.48
C ASP A 71 7.34 3.50 7.61
N TYR A 72 7.91 3.28 6.43
CA TYR A 72 7.53 2.25 5.47
C TYR A 72 8.80 1.62 4.92
N LEU A 73 8.91 0.30 4.99
CA LEU A 73 10.12 -0.43 4.59
C LEU A 73 9.92 -1.23 3.31
N PRO A 74 10.96 -1.38 2.49
CA PRO A 74 10.93 -2.18 1.28
C PRO A 74 10.88 -3.67 1.64
N VAL A 75 9.86 -4.35 1.18
CA VAL A 75 9.68 -5.78 1.37
C VAL A 75 9.80 -6.46 0.00
N ALA A 76 10.74 -7.39 -0.13
CA ALA A 76 10.95 -8.11 -1.39
C ALA A 76 9.75 -8.98 -1.75
N ASP A 77 9.12 -9.55 -0.73
CA ASP A 77 7.93 -10.38 -0.84
C ASP A 77 7.10 -10.31 0.45
N GLY A 78 5.80 -10.49 0.32
CA GLY A 78 4.89 -10.39 1.46
C GLY A 78 4.25 -8.99 1.66
N PRO A 79 3.54 -8.80 2.77
CA PRO A 79 2.87 -7.54 3.11
C PRO A 79 3.88 -6.48 3.57
N PRO A 80 3.58 -5.18 3.40
CA PRO A 80 4.47 -4.09 3.81
C PRO A 80 4.70 -4.04 5.31
N LEU A 81 5.91 -3.60 5.68
CA LEU A 81 6.29 -3.28 7.06
C LEU A 81 6.17 -1.78 7.32
N VAL A 82 5.54 -1.42 8.45
CA VAL A 82 5.31 -0.02 8.84
C VAL A 82 5.67 0.25 10.29
N SER A 83 6.13 1.47 10.58
CA SER A 83 6.50 1.89 11.93
C SER A 83 5.26 2.11 12.83
N LYS A 84 5.49 2.16 14.15
CA LYS A 84 4.47 2.57 15.11
C LYS A 84 3.91 3.97 14.78
N ARG A 85 4.77 4.91 14.38
CA ARG A 85 4.37 6.25 13.99
C ARG A 85 3.45 6.27 12.77
N PHE A 86 3.73 5.43 11.76
CA PHE A 86 2.83 5.26 10.61
C PHE A 86 1.45 4.82 11.07
N ARG A 87 1.39 3.80 11.95
CA ARG A 87 0.14 3.28 12.50
C ARG A 87 -0.64 4.36 13.26
N GLU A 88 0.04 5.17 14.10
CA GLU A 88 -0.59 6.24 14.87
C GLU A 88 -1.15 7.35 13.96
N VAL A 89 -0.42 7.78 12.94
CA VAL A 89 -0.86 8.82 12.00
C VAL A 89 -2.06 8.37 11.17
N LEU A 90 -2.13 7.09 10.83
CA LEU A 90 -3.16 6.50 9.96
C LEU A 90 -4.16 5.61 10.74
N GLU A 91 -4.28 5.82 12.06
CA GLU A 91 -5.13 5.02 12.94
C GLU A 91 -6.61 4.97 12.49
N HIS A 92 -7.08 6.05 11.88
CA HIS A 92 -8.45 6.10 11.35
C HIS A 92 -8.73 5.01 10.32
N LEU A 93 -7.74 4.64 9.49
CA LEU A 93 -7.91 3.58 8.49
C LEU A 93 -8.10 2.19 9.12
N GLU A 94 -7.47 1.95 10.28
CA GLU A 94 -7.69 0.73 11.06
C GLU A 94 -9.12 0.73 11.65
N LYS A 95 -9.57 1.85 12.21
CA LYS A 95 -10.92 2.02 12.77
C LYS A 95 -12.02 1.88 11.71
N GLU A 96 -11.75 2.29 10.48
CA GLU A 96 -12.65 2.18 9.33
C GLU A 96 -12.60 0.82 8.64
N GLY A 97 -11.76 -0.11 9.12
CA GLY A 97 -11.62 -1.45 8.55
C GLY A 97 -11.04 -1.45 7.14
N GLN A 98 -10.15 -0.51 6.82
CA GLN A 98 -9.42 -0.48 5.56
C GLN A 98 -8.10 -1.23 5.65
N ILE A 99 -7.46 -1.18 6.81
CA ILE A 99 -6.20 -1.88 7.13
C ILE A 99 -6.30 -2.57 8.49
N ALA A 100 -5.44 -3.55 8.70
CA ALA A 100 -5.18 -4.14 10.01
C ALA A 100 -3.66 -4.24 10.23
N TYR A 101 -3.25 -4.41 11.48
CA TYR A 101 -1.84 -4.54 11.82
C TYR A 101 -1.58 -5.82 12.61
N LEU A 102 -0.49 -6.50 12.26
CA LEU A 102 0.07 -7.59 13.05
C LEU A 102 1.45 -7.18 13.55
N ARG A 103 1.88 -7.76 14.67
CA ARG A 103 3.25 -7.55 15.14
C ARG A 103 4.23 -8.14 14.13
N ALA A 104 5.33 -7.43 13.88
CA ALA A 104 6.43 -7.94 13.08
C ALA A 104 7.67 -8.15 13.96
N LYS A 105 8.53 -9.06 13.54
CA LYS A 105 9.85 -9.30 14.11
C LYS A 105 10.86 -9.37 12.98
N ILE A 106 11.77 -8.42 12.92
CA ILE A 106 12.84 -8.36 11.92
C ILE A 106 14.08 -8.99 12.56
N ILE A 107 14.68 -9.96 11.88
CA ILE A 107 15.87 -10.69 12.34
C ILE A 107 16.97 -10.49 11.29
N ALA A 108 18.12 -9.97 11.73
CA ALA A 108 19.31 -9.88 10.89
C ALA A 108 20.14 -11.16 10.94
N GLU A 109 20.98 -11.39 9.94
CA GLU A 109 21.88 -12.56 9.87
C GLU A 109 22.80 -12.70 11.09
N ASN A 110 23.19 -11.59 11.71
CA ASN A 110 23.99 -11.58 12.94
C ASN A 110 23.20 -11.88 14.23
N GLY A 111 21.89 -12.17 14.09
CA GLY A 111 20.99 -12.45 15.21
C GLY A 111 20.42 -11.21 15.89
N GLU A 112 20.73 -10.00 15.42
CA GLU A 112 20.10 -8.77 15.93
C GLU A 112 18.61 -8.74 15.59
N ILE A 113 17.79 -8.27 16.53
CA ILE A 113 16.33 -8.29 16.41
C ILE A 113 15.79 -6.86 16.53
N ASN A 114 14.83 -6.53 15.67
CA ASN A 114 14.01 -5.33 15.79
C ASN A 114 12.52 -5.73 15.73
N ASP A 115 11.75 -5.33 16.74
CA ASP A 115 10.31 -5.61 16.89
C ASP A 115 9.45 -4.33 16.93
N ASN A 116 10.00 -3.19 16.47
CA ASN A 116 9.35 -1.88 16.46
C ASN A 116 8.43 -1.67 15.24
N TYR A 117 8.27 -2.68 14.39
CA TYR A 117 7.46 -2.59 13.17
C TYR A 117 6.21 -3.47 13.24
N PHE A 118 5.30 -3.16 12.36
CA PHE A 118 4.05 -3.90 12.16
C PHE A 118 3.91 -4.29 10.70
N VAL A 119 3.32 -5.44 10.47
CA VAL A 119 2.82 -5.83 9.16
C VAL A 119 1.54 -5.07 8.88
N MET A 120 1.47 -4.36 7.76
CA MET A 120 0.25 -3.70 7.30
C MET A 120 -0.54 -4.64 6.39
N VAL A 121 -1.71 -5.05 6.84
CA VAL A 121 -2.64 -5.91 6.09
C VAL A 121 -3.70 -5.03 5.45
N LEU A 122 -3.79 -5.03 4.13
CA LEU A 122 -4.82 -4.31 3.39
C LEU A 122 -6.09 -5.15 3.34
N LEU A 123 -7.21 -4.60 3.83
CA LEU A 123 -8.51 -5.27 3.93
C LEU A 123 -9.44 -4.92 2.76
N LYS A 124 -8.98 -4.09 1.83
CA LYS A 124 -9.75 -3.67 0.65
C LYS A 124 -8.99 -4.01 -0.62
N THR A 125 -9.69 -4.68 -1.53
CA THR A 125 -9.24 -4.94 -2.90
C THR A 125 -10.30 -4.43 -3.86
N PHE A 126 -9.88 -3.78 -4.94
CA PHE A 126 -10.80 -3.27 -5.95
C PHE A 126 -10.23 -3.48 -7.35
N LYS A 127 -11.11 -3.70 -8.32
CA LYS A 127 -10.77 -3.56 -9.73
C LYS A 127 -10.73 -2.09 -10.06
N GLY A 128 -9.60 -1.64 -10.58
CA GLY A 128 -9.38 -0.22 -10.78
C GLY A 128 -8.65 0.16 -12.06
N ILE A 129 -8.08 -0.78 -12.81
CA ILE A 129 -7.32 -0.46 -14.02
C ILE A 129 -8.26 -0.02 -15.15
N ASP A 130 -8.05 1.20 -15.65
CA ASP A 130 -8.63 1.65 -16.91
C ASP A 130 -7.79 1.06 -18.06
N PHE A 131 -8.20 -0.09 -18.60
CA PHE A 131 -7.47 -0.80 -19.65
C PHE A 131 -7.47 -0.07 -21.01
N GLU A 132 -8.35 0.91 -21.23
CA GLU A 132 -8.37 1.71 -22.45
C GLU A 132 -7.26 2.75 -22.43
N LYS A 133 -6.92 3.30 -21.24
CA LYS A 133 -5.89 4.33 -21.09
C LYS A 133 -4.55 3.76 -20.63
N SER A 134 -4.56 2.65 -19.88
CA SER A 134 -3.35 2.06 -19.33
C SER A 134 -2.53 1.32 -20.40
N VAL A 135 -1.20 1.34 -20.22
CA VAL A 135 -0.30 0.51 -21.02
C VAL A 135 0.06 -0.73 -20.21
N VAL A 136 -0.57 -1.83 -20.56
CA VAL A 136 -0.45 -3.11 -19.85
C VAL A 136 0.03 -4.18 -20.82
N LYS A 137 1.01 -4.98 -20.40
CA LYS A 137 1.46 -6.19 -21.10
C LYS A 137 1.09 -7.40 -20.27
N LYS A 138 0.72 -8.50 -20.94
CA LYS A 138 0.59 -9.82 -20.32
C LYS A 138 1.77 -10.67 -20.78
N ASP A 139 2.43 -11.30 -19.83
CA ASP A 139 3.44 -12.30 -20.15
C ASP A 139 2.81 -13.65 -20.54
N SER A 140 3.64 -14.63 -20.87
CA SER A 140 3.20 -15.97 -21.26
C SER A 140 2.45 -16.74 -20.15
N SER A 141 2.62 -16.35 -18.89
CA SER A 141 1.90 -16.90 -17.74
C SER A 141 0.55 -16.21 -17.51
N GLY A 142 0.27 -15.12 -18.24
CA GLY A 142 -0.91 -14.27 -18.03
C GLY A 142 -0.71 -13.20 -16.95
N THR A 143 0.47 -13.11 -16.36
CA THR A 143 0.80 -12.09 -15.36
C THR A 143 0.81 -10.70 -16.01
N ILE A 144 0.15 -9.76 -15.35
CA ILE A 144 0.05 -8.37 -15.81
C ILE A 144 1.31 -7.60 -15.42
N GLN A 145 1.91 -6.95 -16.43
CA GLN A 145 2.97 -5.95 -16.26
C GLN A 145 2.41 -4.58 -16.67
N ILE A 146 2.40 -3.63 -15.73
CA ILE A 146 1.86 -2.30 -15.94
C ILE A 146 3.03 -1.35 -16.26
N GLN A 147 3.02 -0.76 -17.46
CA GLN A 147 4.00 0.26 -17.87
C GLN A 147 3.50 1.68 -17.59
N LYS A 148 2.21 1.92 -17.80
CA LYS A 148 1.53 3.16 -17.40
C LYS A 148 0.18 2.80 -16.80
N LEU A 149 -0.07 3.25 -15.59
CA LEU A 149 -1.32 3.00 -14.88
C LEU A 149 -2.24 4.21 -14.99
N PHE A 150 -3.45 3.96 -15.47
CA PHE A 150 -4.59 4.86 -15.32
C PHE A 150 -5.70 4.11 -14.60
N LEU A 151 -6.43 4.81 -13.75
CA LEU A 151 -7.46 4.20 -12.91
C LEU A 151 -8.85 4.66 -13.34
N THR A 152 -9.83 3.78 -13.19
CA THR A 152 -11.23 4.12 -13.45
C THR A 152 -11.71 5.16 -12.43
N GLU A 153 -12.61 6.04 -12.86
CA GLU A 153 -13.10 7.09 -11.98
C GLU A 153 -13.87 6.50 -10.80
N ASN A 154 -13.57 7.03 -9.62
CA ASN A 154 -14.27 6.70 -8.36
C ASN A 154 -14.25 5.21 -7.95
N PHE A 155 -13.29 4.41 -8.44
CA PHE A 155 -13.22 2.99 -8.10
C PHE A 155 -12.98 2.72 -6.60
N MET A 156 -12.38 3.67 -5.87
CA MET A 156 -12.11 3.61 -4.43
C MET A 156 -13.09 4.43 -3.59
N LEU A 157 -14.37 4.49 -3.96
CA LEU A 157 -15.36 5.22 -3.16
C LEU A 157 -15.34 4.76 -1.69
N ASN A 158 -15.20 5.71 -0.76
CA ASN A 158 -15.14 5.48 0.69
C ASN A 158 -13.92 4.66 1.17
N SER A 159 -12.83 4.63 0.40
CA SER A 159 -11.57 4.05 0.84
C SER A 159 -10.40 5.00 0.55
N SER A 160 -9.43 5.05 1.46
CA SER A 160 -8.22 5.87 1.30
C SER A 160 -7.02 5.05 0.83
N ILE A 161 -7.11 3.73 0.96
CA ILE A 161 -6.08 2.78 0.55
C ILE A 161 -6.70 1.46 0.12
N CYS A 162 -6.17 0.85 -0.93
CA CYS A 162 -6.56 -0.50 -1.36
C CYS A 162 -5.44 -1.18 -2.14
N ARG A 163 -5.64 -2.45 -2.42
CA ARG A 163 -4.85 -3.24 -3.35
C ARG A 163 -5.61 -3.40 -4.66
N LEU A 164 -4.93 -3.35 -5.80
CA LEU A 164 -5.57 -3.67 -7.08
C LEU A 164 -5.81 -5.17 -7.18
N GLU A 165 -7.04 -5.56 -7.52
CA GLU A 165 -7.40 -6.97 -7.72
C GLU A 165 -6.69 -7.55 -8.96
N GLU A 166 -6.50 -6.73 -10.01
CA GLU A 166 -5.84 -7.15 -11.25
C GLU A 166 -4.32 -7.30 -11.11
N LYS A 167 -3.73 -6.65 -10.09
CA LYS A 167 -2.30 -6.70 -9.80
C LYS A 167 -2.06 -6.52 -8.30
N GLU A 168 -2.09 -7.60 -7.57
CA GLU A 168 -2.04 -7.63 -6.10
C GLU A 168 -0.78 -6.98 -5.47
N SER A 169 0.30 -6.85 -6.23
CA SER A 169 1.50 -6.13 -5.77
C SER A 169 1.31 -4.61 -5.76
N VAL A 170 0.29 -4.06 -6.43
CA VAL A 170 0.05 -2.62 -6.54
C VAL A 170 -0.89 -2.15 -5.45
N ILE A 171 -0.43 -1.18 -4.68
CA ILE A 171 -1.20 -0.49 -3.63
C ILE A 171 -1.57 0.89 -4.14
N ILE A 172 -2.85 1.22 -4.08
CA ILE A 172 -3.37 2.54 -4.47
C ILE A 172 -3.84 3.30 -3.24
N VAL A 173 -3.53 4.58 -3.21
CA VAL A 173 -3.97 5.52 -2.18
C VAL A 173 -4.62 6.75 -2.81
N ASN A 174 -5.50 7.41 -2.07
CA ASN A 174 -6.10 8.66 -2.48
C ASN A 174 -5.28 9.89 -2.07
N GLU A 175 -5.70 11.06 -2.50
CA GLU A 175 -5.07 12.34 -2.19
C GLU A 175 -5.04 12.65 -0.69
N GLU A 176 -6.03 12.19 0.08
CA GLU A 176 -6.09 12.41 1.53
C GLU A 176 -4.99 11.65 2.26
N PHE A 177 -4.81 10.36 1.94
CA PHE A 177 -3.71 9.54 2.45
C PHE A 177 -2.36 10.21 2.17
N LYS A 178 -2.13 10.65 0.91
CA LYS A 178 -0.88 11.34 0.51
C LYS A 178 -0.68 12.62 1.33
N LYS A 179 -1.69 13.49 1.44
CA LYS A 179 -1.61 14.73 2.20
C LYS A 179 -1.28 14.49 3.67
N LEU A 180 -1.93 13.51 4.28
CA LEU A 180 -1.71 13.16 5.68
C LEU A 180 -0.28 12.65 5.91
N SER A 181 0.18 11.75 5.05
CA SER A 181 1.55 11.22 5.09
C SER A 181 2.61 12.33 4.95
N LEU A 182 2.42 13.24 4.01
CA LEU A 182 3.34 14.37 3.79
C LEU A 182 3.30 15.38 4.95
N LYS A 183 2.11 15.71 5.46
CA LYS A 183 1.93 16.60 6.63
C LYS A 183 2.69 16.09 7.83
N HIS A 184 2.64 14.79 8.08
CA HIS A 184 3.34 14.15 9.19
C HIS A 184 4.77 13.72 8.84
N LYS A 185 5.26 14.01 7.62
CA LYS A 185 6.62 13.69 7.14
C LYS A 185 6.96 12.21 7.34
N LEU A 186 6.01 11.32 7.05
CA LEU A 186 6.26 9.89 7.01
C LEU A 186 7.29 9.58 5.92
N LYS A 187 8.22 8.66 6.20
CA LYS A 187 9.36 8.34 5.33
C LYS A 187 9.27 6.90 4.82
N GLY A 188 9.88 6.67 3.68
CA GLY A 188 9.95 5.34 3.06
C GLY A 188 8.91 5.12 1.96
N MET A 189 8.14 6.16 1.62
CA MET A 189 7.09 6.11 0.61
C MET A 189 7.32 7.16 -0.47
N ASP A 190 6.89 6.84 -1.68
CA ASP A 190 6.69 7.76 -2.79
C ASP A 190 5.28 7.58 -3.36
N PHE A 191 4.78 8.59 -4.05
CA PHE A 191 3.41 8.64 -4.57
C PHE A 191 3.46 8.89 -6.07
N ILE A 192 3.25 7.86 -6.87
CA ILE A 192 3.36 7.90 -8.32
C ILE A 192 1.99 8.27 -8.89
N GLU A 193 1.92 9.34 -9.66
CA GLU A 193 0.69 9.80 -10.30
C GLU A 193 0.30 8.89 -11.46
N GLU A 194 -0.98 8.87 -11.80
CA GLU A 194 -1.49 8.19 -12.99
C GLU A 194 -0.73 8.62 -14.26
N GLY A 195 -0.46 7.67 -15.14
CA GLY A 195 0.22 7.89 -16.41
C GLY A 195 1.75 8.00 -16.32
N TYR A 196 2.32 8.06 -15.13
CA TYR A 196 3.77 7.97 -14.96
C TYR A 196 4.23 6.51 -14.97
N SER A 197 5.40 6.28 -15.54
CA SER A 197 6.06 4.98 -15.53
C SER A 197 7.26 5.03 -14.58
N ILE A 198 7.33 4.08 -13.67
CA ILE A 198 8.50 3.91 -12.78
C ILE A 198 9.75 3.53 -13.61
N TYR A 199 9.54 2.93 -14.78
CA TYR A 199 10.61 2.39 -15.64
C TYR A 199 11.16 3.35 -16.68
N THR A 200 10.66 4.59 -16.77
CA THR A 200 11.14 5.57 -17.78
C THR A 200 12.32 6.43 -17.34
N ASN A 201 12.83 6.23 -16.12
CA ASN A 201 14.00 6.93 -15.59
C ASN A 201 15.21 6.02 -15.35
N LEU A 202 15.27 4.88 -16.05
CA LEU A 202 16.46 4.02 -16.13
C LEU A 202 17.22 4.30 -17.41
#